data_4bc940447317966558f8a603934ab589
#
_entry.id   4bc940447317966558f8a603934ab589
#
_cell.length_a   1.000
_cell.length_b   1.000
_cell.length_c   1.000
_cell.angle_alpha   90.00
_cell.angle_beta   90.00
_cell.angle_gamma   90.00
#
_symmetry.space_group_name_H-M   'P 1'
#
loop_
_entity.id
_entity.type
_entity.pdbx_description
1 polymer ?
#
loop_
_entity_poly.entity_id
_entity_poly.type
_entity_poly.pdbx_seq_one_letter_code
_entity_poly.pdbx_strand_id
1 'polypeptide(L)'
;MRAALLALPIVAIAAAPLGAQSARVRSTTTARYAELRPIRYDTVSGSYVAEPVASATPLTQDVEISAWGFGVQGLRAYGLVRGRAALGSDLVWPRYDDHFDALYAFLELERPHYRVRAGRQQRASGLGFYAFDGLTATVRPWATVRVEGYGGRGLARGFLEPQNSEAIRSLDPLRPDKGTILLGASFWAAPSAGSSFSAIYQRELLSDRSGLVSERAALDARVSVGRLVVLSGSADADLALGAWGRARLGALVRIGRRSYVEVEAFRYKPLLDLTTIWGAFAPQAHRGASASLHVSPKRSLALTSSFTYRRYEPLSSGTPFLVDIQDDAKQFAVGAHWQAGNLALDGSYRLQLDFGGAQSGGDVAAAFARPAGWRLGARGVAFQRDEAFRVTNGTVYGAGLEARGPIGDRVYVRGELMRYLHRKLSGQAALDWNQTRGLLSLEWPFGANPDRSGALR
;
A
#
# COMPACT_ATOMS: atom_id res chain seq x y z
N MET A 1 7.08 -29.33 -6.19
CA MET A 1 6.43 -28.20 -5.51
C MET A 1 5.44 -27.41 -6.40
N ARG A 2 5.69 -27.25 -7.71
CA ARG A 2 4.81 -26.47 -8.63
C ARG A 2 3.36 -26.99 -8.71
N ALA A 3 3.12 -28.30 -8.55
CA ALA A 3 1.78 -28.90 -8.52
C ALA A 3 1.02 -28.68 -7.18
N ALA A 4 1.73 -28.42 -6.09
CA ALA A 4 1.15 -28.22 -4.76
C ALA A 4 0.42 -26.86 -4.62
N LEU A 5 0.85 -25.83 -5.35
CA LEU A 5 0.22 -24.50 -5.35
C LEU A 5 -1.20 -24.52 -5.94
N LEU A 6 -1.44 -25.36 -6.95
CA LEU A 6 -2.76 -25.55 -7.57
C LEU A 6 -3.72 -26.40 -6.72
N ALA A 7 -3.17 -27.23 -5.80
CA ALA A 7 -3.95 -28.09 -4.92
C ALA A 7 -4.40 -27.36 -3.61
N LEU A 8 -3.83 -26.21 -3.28
CA LEU A 8 -4.12 -25.46 -2.05
C LEU A 8 -5.60 -25.10 -1.83
N PRO A 9 -6.40 -24.69 -2.83
CA PRO A 9 -7.81 -24.44 -2.63
C PRO A 9 -8.59 -25.68 -2.22
N ILE A 10 -8.15 -26.87 -2.63
CA ILE A 10 -8.82 -28.15 -2.34
C ILE A 10 -8.56 -28.55 -0.87
N VAL A 11 -7.34 -28.34 -0.36
CA VAL A 11 -6.96 -28.67 1.02
C VAL A 11 -7.60 -27.69 2.02
N ALA A 12 -7.74 -26.42 1.69
CA ALA A 12 -8.39 -25.42 2.54
C ALA A 12 -9.89 -25.71 2.74
N ILE A 13 -10.56 -26.31 1.76
CA ILE A 13 -11.96 -26.71 1.87
C ILE A 13 -12.12 -27.90 2.83
N ALA A 14 -11.13 -28.82 2.86
CA ALA A 14 -11.15 -29.99 3.75
C ALA A 14 -10.78 -29.63 5.20
N ALA A 15 -10.08 -28.53 5.42
CA ALA A 15 -9.65 -28.05 6.74
C ALA A 15 -10.62 -27.03 7.35
N ALA A 16 -11.86 -26.92 6.86
CA ALA A 16 -12.89 -26.15 7.56
C ALA A 16 -12.96 -26.65 9.02
N PRO A 17 -12.82 -25.77 10.02
CA PRO A 17 -12.72 -26.20 11.41
C PRO A 17 -13.95 -27.05 11.77
N LEU A 18 -13.69 -28.28 12.18
CA LEU A 18 -14.65 -29.33 12.50
C LEU A 18 -15.74 -28.93 13.53
N GLY A 19 -15.68 -27.71 14.06
CA GLY A 19 -16.67 -27.14 15.00
C GLY A 19 -17.45 -25.93 14.50
N ALA A 20 -17.12 -25.37 13.33
CA ALA A 20 -17.83 -24.19 12.80
C ALA A 20 -19.11 -24.61 12.05
N GLN A 21 -20.23 -23.99 12.36
CA GLN A 21 -21.50 -24.22 11.64
C GLN A 21 -21.53 -23.56 10.26
N SER A 22 -20.70 -22.55 10.05
CA SER A 22 -20.63 -21.81 8.80
C SER A 22 -19.20 -21.32 8.53
N ALA A 23 -18.79 -21.39 7.28
CA ALA A 23 -17.51 -20.87 6.82
C ALA A 23 -17.65 -20.21 5.45
N ARG A 24 -16.83 -19.20 5.23
CA ARG A 24 -16.60 -18.56 3.93
C ARG A 24 -15.14 -18.68 3.59
N VAL A 25 -14.86 -19.15 2.40
CA VAL A 25 -13.51 -19.21 1.83
C VAL A 25 -13.47 -18.37 0.57
N ARG A 26 -12.45 -17.54 0.43
CA ARG A 26 -12.14 -16.81 -0.80
C ARG A 26 -10.74 -17.19 -1.24
N SER A 27 -10.65 -17.71 -2.45
CA SER A 27 -9.39 -18.09 -3.07
C SER A 27 -9.11 -17.11 -4.21
N THR A 28 -7.91 -16.52 -4.23
CA THR A 28 -7.49 -15.58 -5.27
C THR A 28 -6.15 -16.03 -5.82
N THR A 29 -6.13 -16.41 -7.10
CA THR A 29 -4.91 -16.72 -7.85
C THR A 29 -4.53 -15.51 -8.69
N THR A 30 -3.29 -15.04 -8.58
CA THR A 30 -2.79 -13.93 -9.38
C THR A 30 -1.50 -14.33 -10.06
N ALA A 31 -1.46 -14.22 -11.39
CA ALA A 31 -0.27 -14.32 -12.20
C ALA A 31 0.11 -12.93 -12.72
N ARG A 32 1.38 -12.57 -12.60
CA ARG A 32 1.90 -11.30 -13.13
C ARG A 32 3.05 -11.60 -14.06
N TYR A 33 2.91 -11.22 -15.32
CA TYR A 33 3.99 -11.30 -16.30
C TYR A 33 4.72 -9.96 -16.37
N ALA A 34 6.04 -9.98 -16.35
CA ALA A 34 6.86 -8.80 -16.59
C ALA A 34 8.14 -9.15 -17.34
N GLU A 35 8.43 -8.36 -18.37
CA GLU A 35 9.74 -8.32 -19.01
C GLU A 35 10.60 -7.29 -18.29
N LEU A 36 11.90 -7.60 -18.12
CA LEU A 36 12.90 -6.67 -17.57
C LEU A 36 14.14 -6.74 -18.44
N ARG A 37 14.82 -5.62 -18.57
CA ARG A 37 16.11 -5.52 -19.23
C ARG A 37 17.11 -4.95 -18.23
N PRO A 38 17.95 -5.80 -17.60
CA PRO A 38 18.99 -5.35 -16.71
C PRO A 38 20.00 -4.44 -17.45
N ILE A 39 20.49 -3.44 -16.74
CA ILE A 39 21.53 -2.56 -17.23
C ILE A 39 22.71 -2.70 -16.28
N ARG A 40 23.87 -3.05 -16.83
CA ARG A 40 25.11 -3.21 -16.08
C ARG A 40 26.09 -2.11 -16.48
N TYR A 41 26.79 -1.55 -15.52
CA TYR A 41 27.94 -0.70 -15.80
C TYR A 41 29.14 -1.58 -16.14
N ASP A 42 29.68 -1.43 -17.34
CA ASP A 42 30.88 -2.11 -17.76
C ASP A 42 32.10 -1.22 -17.43
N THR A 43 32.88 -1.68 -16.47
CA THR A 43 34.08 -0.96 -16.01
C THR A 43 35.19 -0.90 -17.05
N VAL A 44 35.19 -1.81 -18.04
CA VAL A 44 36.20 -1.85 -19.10
C VAL A 44 35.92 -0.79 -20.16
N SER A 45 34.67 -0.69 -20.61
CA SER A 45 34.25 0.31 -21.59
C SER A 45 33.87 1.66 -20.98
N GLY A 46 33.73 1.73 -19.63
CA GLY A 46 33.24 2.93 -18.94
C GLY A 46 31.82 3.30 -19.32
N SER A 47 31.03 2.36 -19.80
CA SER A 47 29.68 2.60 -20.32
C SER A 47 28.65 1.67 -19.74
N TYR A 48 27.37 2.06 -19.85
CA TYR A 48 26.26 1.21 -19.47
C TYR A 48 25.87 0.29 -20.63
N VAL A 49 25.85 -1.00 -20.37
CA VAL A 49 25.49 -2.05 -21.32
C VAL A 49 24.16 -2.67 -20.91
N ALA A 50 23.25 -2.75 -21.87
CA ALA A 50 21.98 -3.42 -21.65
C ALA A 50 22.13 -4.93 -21.86
N GLU A 51 21.67 -5.70 -20.90
CA GLU A 51 21.62 -7.16 -20.98
C GLU A 51 20.40 -7.65 -21.80
N PRO A 52 20.36 -8.94 -22.18
CA PRO A 52 19.18 -9.52 -22.80
C PRO A 52 17.93 -9.34 -21.95
N VAL A 53 16.78 -9.22 -22.61
CA VAL A 53 15.49 -9.14 -21.93
C VAL A 53 15.21 -10.45 -21.20
N ALA A 54 15.01 -10.37 -19.91
CA ALA A 54 14.55 -11.45 -19.05
C ALA A 54 13.04 -11.31 -18.78
N SER A 55 12.35 -12.41 -18.60
CA SER A 55 10.94 -12.41 -18.22
C SER A 55 10.70 -13.26 -16.98
N ALA A 56 9.75 -12.86 -16.16
CA ALA A 56 9.26 -13.65 -15.05
C ALA A 56 7.75 -13.56 -14.92
N THR A 57 7.18 -14.62 -14.39
CA THR A 57 5.77 -14.69 -14.05
C THR A 57 5.64 -15.10 -12.58
N PRO A 58 5.72 -14.13 -11.65
CA PRO A 58 5.40 -14.41 -10.26
C PRO A 58 3.92 -14.79 -10.13
N LEU A 59 3.69 -15.87 -9.40
CA LEU A 59 2.38 -16.42 -9.07
C LEU A 59 2.12 -16.21 -7.58
N THR A 60 0.93 -15.77 -7.23
CA THR A 60 0.44 -15.75 -5.85
C THR A 60 -0.89 -16.45 -5.75
N GLN A 61 -1.04 -17.25 -4.71
CA GLN A 61 -2.28 -17.88 -4.33
C GLN A 61 -2.65 -17.44 -2.93
N ASP A 62 -3.70 -16.65 -2.80
CA ASP A 62 -4.24 -16.21 -1.51
C ASP A 62 -5.47 -17.05 -1.19
N VAL A 63 -5.53 -17.57 0.04
CA VAL A 63 -6.69 -18.26 0.58
C VAL A 63 -7.10 -17.57 1.87
N GLU A 64 -8.24 -16.88 1.83
CA GLU A 64 -8.84 -16.21 2.97
C GLU A 64 -9.99 -17.06 3.50
N ILE A 65 -9.99 -17.28 4.82
CA ILE A 65 -10.98 -18.09 5.52
C ILE A 65 -11.60 -17.25 6.63
N SER A 66 -12.91 -17.26 6.71
CA SER A 66 -13.64 -16.78 7.88
C SER A 66 -14.67 -17.82 8.29
N ALA A 67 -14.70 -18.17 9.59
CA ALA A 67 -15.57 -19.20 10.12
C ALA A 67 -16.25 -18.70 11.40
N TRP A 68 -17.50 -19.13 11.63
CA TRP A 68 -18.32 -18.75 12.78
C TRP A 68 -19.31 -19.85 13.16
N GLY A 69 -20.01 -19.68 14.28
CA GLY A 69 -20.94 -20.69 14.75
C GLY A 69 -20.29 -21.82 15.57
N PHE A 70 -19.26 -21.50 16.35
CA PHE A 70 -18.56 -22.45 17.22
C PHE A 70 -19.29 -22.79 18.54
N GLY A 71 -20.58 -22.56 18.63
CA GLY A 71 -21.35 -22.72 19.87
C GLY A 71 -21.18 -21.58 20.89
N VAL A 72 -20.20 -20.70 20.67
CA VAL A 72 -19.95 -19.48 21.45
C VAL A 72 -20.39 -18.27 20.64
N GLN A 73 -21.38 -17.54 21.11
CA GLN A 73 -21.89 -16.37 20.44
C GLN A 73 -20.73 -15.34 20.23
N GLY A 74 -20.61 -14.78 19.02
CA GLY A 74 -19.61 -13.79 18.67
C GLY A 74 -18.17 -14.32 18.50
N LEU A 75 -17.96 -15.64 18.64
CA LEU A 75 -16.67 -16.25 18.33
C LEU A 75 -16.55 -16.48 16.81
N ARG A 76 -15.45 -16.01 16.25
CA ARG A 76 -15.09 -16.12 14.82
C ARG A 76 -13.62 -16.51 14.67
N ALA A 77 -13.30 -17.19 13.60
CA ALA A 77 -11.94 -17.46 13.19
C ALA A 77 -11.66 -16.81 11.83
N TYR A 78 -10.48 -16.24 11.69
CA TYR A 78 -10.02 -15.63 10.44
C TYR A 78 -8.64 -16.14 10.08
N GLY A 79 -8.40 -16.33 8.78
CA GLY A 79 -7.10 -16.71 8.27
C GLY A 79 -6.90 -16.21 6.85
N LEU A 80 -5.68 -15.79 6.54
CA LEU A 80 -5.22 -15.51 5.19
C LEU A 80 -3.84 -16.11 5.02
N VAL A 81 -3.77 -17.06 4.13
CA VAL A 81 -2.54 -17.75 3.77
C VAL A 81 -2.18 -17.40 2.34
N ARG A 82 -0.91 -17.15 2.09
CA ARG A 82 -0.35 -16.83 0.77
C ARG A 82 0.70 -17.83 0.38
N GLY A 83 0.49 -18.50 -0.75
CA GLY A 83 1.54 -19.22 -1.46
C GLY A 83 2.12 -18.36 -2.57
N ARG A 84 3.43 -18.48 -2.78
CA ARG A 84 4.16 -17.79 -3.86
C ARG A 84 4.97 -18.79 -4.65
N ALA A 85 5.09 -18.54 -5.96
CA ALA A 85 6.00 -19.24 -6.84
C ALA A 85 6.46 -18.27 -7.94
N ALA A 86 7.65 -18.45 -8.47
CA ALA A 86 8.14 -17.72 -9.62
C ALA A 86 8.33 -18.68 -10.78
N LEU A 87 7.91 -18.25 -11.99
CA LEU A 87 8.22 -18.90 -13.25
C LEU A 87 9.08 -17.95 -14.07
N GLY A 88 10.16 -18.45 -14.68
CA GLY A 88 11.07 -17.65 -15.51
C GLY A 88 12.34 -17.27 -14.78
N SER A 89 12.87 -16.08 -15.06
CA SER A 89 14.15 -15.62 -14.53
C SER A 89 14.06 -15.15 -13.08
N ASP A 90 14.97 -15.61 -12.23
CA ASP A 90 15.11 -15.18 -10.83
C ASP A 90 15.59 -13.72 -10.72
N LEU A 91 16.20 -13.17 -11.77
CA LEU A 91 16.65 -11.79 -11.83
C LEU A 91 15.53 -10.75 -11.75
N VAL A 92 14.30 -11.14 -12.12
CA VAL A 92 13.16 -10.22 -12.17
C VAL A 92 12.59 -9.91 -10.79
N TRP A 93 12.69 -10.89 -9.88
CA TRP A 93 12.17 -10.73 -8.52
C TRP A 93 12.94 -11.62 -7.54
N PRO A 94 14.13 -11.23 -7.10
CA PRO A 94 15.01 -12.07 -6.27
C PRO A 94 14.40 -12.47 -4.92
N ARG A 95 13.27 -11.87 -4.51
CA ARG A 95 12.56 -12.16 -3.25
C ARG A 95 11.34 -13.06 -3.43
N TYR A 96 11.09 -13.53 -4.64
CA TYR A 96 9.95 -14.40 -4.94
C TYR A 96 10.34 -15.87 -4.87
N ASP A 97 10.95 -16.24 -3.74
CA ASP A 97 11.19 -17.64 -3.45
C ASP A 97 9.88 -18.38 -3.31
N ASP A 98 9.87 -19.68 -3.61
CA ASP A 98 8.74 -20.56 -3.33
C ASP A 98 8.46 -20.53 -1.83
N HIS A 99 7.45 -19.79 -1.44
CA HIS A 99 7.21 -19.45 -0.06
C HIS A 99 5.75 -19.57 0.33
N PHE A 100 5.55 -19.95 1.57
CA PHE A 100 4.24 -20.07 2.17
C PHE A 100 4.16 -19.17 3.41
N ASP A 101 3.25 -18.20 3.41
CA ASP A 101 3.09 -17.24 4.49
C ASP A 101 1.67 -17.26 5.03
N ALA A 102 1.51 -17.32 6.35
CA ALA A 102 0.27 -16.92 6.99
C ALA A 102 0.33 -15.41 7.26
N LEU A 103 -0.41 -14.64 6.49
CA LEU A 103 -0.43 -13.18 6.63
C LEU A 103 -1.18 -12.76 7.90
N TYR A 104 -2.28 -13.41 8.18
CA TYR A 104 -2.95 -13.38 9.49
C TYR A 104 -3.67 -14.70 9.76
N ALA A 105 -3.80 -15.05 11.04
CA ALA A 105 -4.55 -16.20 11.52
C ALA A 105 -4.91 -15.96 12.99
N PHE A 106 -6.16 -15.63 13.28
CA PHE A 106 -6.57 -15.31 14.63
C PHE A 106 -8.01 -15.73 14.94
N LEU A 107 -8.27 -15.93 16.20
CA LEU A 107 -9.59 -16.04 16.77
C LEU A 107 -10.05 -14.66 17.25
N GLU A 108 -11.30 -14.34 17.04
CA GLU A 108 -11.94 -13.12 17.51
C GLU A 108 -13.19 -13.45 18.30
N LEU A 109 -13.27 -12.95 19.53
CA LEU A 109 -14.49 -12.93 20.32
C LEU A 109 -15.01 -11.50 20.36
N GLU A 110 -16.16 -11.25 19.74
CA GLU A 110 -16.80 -9.93 19.71
C GLU A 110 -18.09 -9.93 20.52
N ARG A 111 -18.20 -8.94 21.41
CA ARG A 111 -19.35 -8.61 22.23
C ARG A 111 -19.69 -7.12 22.10
N PRO A 112 -20.87 -6.66 22.50
CA PRO A 112 -21.25 -5.25 22.37
C PRO A 112 -20.23 -4.28 22.99
N HIS A 113 -19.66 -4.64 24.14
CA HIS A 113 -18.77 -3.76 24.91
C HIS A 113 -17.29 -4.11 24.80
N TYR A 114 -16.94 -5.28 24.28
CA TYR A 114 -15.54 -5.66 24.14
C TYR A 114 -15.30 -6.58 22.94
N ARG A 115 -14.07 -6.59 22.49
CA ARG A 115 -13.56 -7.49 21.46
C ARG A 115 -12.17 -7.95 21.85
N VAL A 116 -11.93 -9.24 21.74
CA VAL A 116 -10.62 -9.85 21.98
C VAL A 116 -10.20 -10.63 20.74
N ARG A 117 -8.97 -10.46 20.32
CA ARG A 117 -8.34 -11.23 19.23
C ARG A 117 -7.08 -11.90 19.74
N ALA A 118 -6.86 -13.16 19.36
CA ALA A 118 -5.67 -13.92 19.70
C ALA A 118 -5.14 -14.67 18.50
N GLY A 119 -3.84 -14.56 18.23
CA GLY A 119 -3.14 -15.17 17.09
C GLY A 119 -2.35 -14.17 16.28
N ARG A 120 -2.08 -14.52 15.01
CA ARG A 120 -1.38 -13.66 14.06
C ARG A 120 -2.27 -12.54 13.55
N GLN A 121 -1.88 -11.33 13.79
CA GLN A 121 -2.66 -10.14 13.49
C GLN A 121 -1.86 -9.12 12.70
N GLN A 122 -2.57 -8.29 11.94
CA GLN A 122 -2.05 -7.15 11.24
C GLN A 122 -2.75 -5.89 11.75
N ARG A 123 -1.98 -4.81 11.87
CA ARG A 123 -2.48 -3.51 12.32
C ARG A 123 -1.94 -2.41 11.43
N ALA A 124 -2.83 -1.60 10.89
CA ALA A 124 -2.49 -0.33 10.25
C ALA A 124 -2.91 0.83 11.15
N SER A 125 -2.05 1.81 11.34
CA SER A 125 -2.30 2.96 12.22
C SER A 125 -1.53 4.19 11.73
N GLY A 126 -1.66 5.32 12.43
CA GLY A 126 -0.84 6.51 12.21
C GLY A 126 0.66 6.26 12.33
N LEU A 127 1.08 5.20 13.02
CA LEU A 127 2.47 4.78 13.17
C LEU A 127 2.98 3.84 12.06
N GLY A 128 2.12 3.44 11.14
CA GLY A 128 2.44 2.53 10.05
C GLY A 128 1.71 1.20 10.13
N PHE A 129 2.25 0.22 9.43
CA PHE A 129 1.74 -1.14 9.38
C PHE A 129 2.64 -2.07 10.21
N TYR A 130 2.01 -2.90 11.02
CA TYR A 130 2.67 -3.89 11.88
C TYR A 130 1.96 -5.22 11.79
N ALA A 131 2.73 -6.31 11.83
CA ALA A 131 2.24 -7.66 11.98
C ALA A 131 2.86 -8.28 13.24
N PHE A 132 2.06 -9.03 14.01
CA PHE A 132 2.52 -9.65 15.24
C PHE A 132 1.70 -10.90 15.59
N ASP A 133 2.33 -11.83 16.30
CA ASP A 133 1.67 -12.96 16.94
C ASP A 133 1.38 -12.58 18.40
N GLY A 134 0.11 -12.45 18.76
CA GLY A 134 -0.23 -11.96 20.09
C GLY A 134 -1.72 -11.77 20.36
N LEU A 135 -2.00 -10.85 21.26
CA LEU A 135 -3.33 -10.53 21.75
C LEU A 135 -3.67 -9.06 21.47
N THR A 136 -4.92 -8.81 21.11
CA THR A 136 -5.52 -7.48 21.07
C THR A 136 -6.82 -7.51 21.87
N ALA A 137 -6.97 -6.60 22.83
CA ALA A 137 -8.19 -6.40 23.58
C ALA A 137 -8.73 -4.99 23.35
N THR A 138 -9.97 -4.87 22.94
CA THR A 138 -10.68 -3.61 22.73
C THR A 138 -11.85 -3.53 23.68
N VAL A 139 -12.02 -2.43 24.38
CA VAL A 139 -13.17 -2.12 25.22
C VAL A 139 -13.90 -0.90 24.67
N ARG A 140 -15.21 -0.96 24.65
CA ARG A 140 -16.12 0.11 24.21
C ARG A 140 -17.02 0.50 25.39
N PRO A 141 -16.53 1.38 26.30
CA PRO A 141 -17.33 1.82 27.45
C PRO A 141 -18.61 2.52 27.02
N TRP A 142 -18.51 3.27 25.93
CA TRP A 142 -19.62 3.96 25.26
C TRP A 142 -19.55 3.75 23.75
N ALA A 143 -20.63 3.96 23.07
CA ALA A 143 -20.68 3.85 21.59
C ALA A 143 -19.69 4.81 20.90
N THR A 144 -19.36 5.91 21.56
CA THR A 144 -18.49 6.97 21.05
C THR A 144 -17.05 6.89 21.55
N VAL A 145 -16.70 5.88 22.37
CA VAL A 145 -15.36 5.73 22.96
C VAL A 145 -14.87 4.29 22.81
N ARG A 146 -13.63 4.14 22.38
CA ARG A 146 -12.95 2.86 22.26
C ARG A 146 -11.54 2.96 22.82
N VAL A 147 -11.17 2.03 23.66
CA VAL A 147 -9.83 1.83 24.18
C VAL A 147 -9.35 0.44 23.75
N GLU A 148 -8.12 0.36 23.28
CA GLU A 148 -7.55 -0.88 22.81
C GLU A 148 -6.12 -1.02 23.30
N GLY A 149 -5.80 -2.20 23.83
CA GLY A 149 -4.44 -2.62 24.14
C GLY A 149 -4.05 -3.82 23.29
N TYR A 150 -2.80 -3.90 22.89
CA TYR A 150 -2.29 -5.02 22.10
C TYR A 150 -0.83 -5.30 22.46
N GLY A 151 -0.44 -6.57 22.24
CA GLY A 151 0.94 -6.96 22.43
C GLY A 151 1.21 -8.37 21.92
N GLY A 152 2.47 -8.63 21.62
CA GLY A 152 2.91 -9.91 21.09
C GLY A 152 4.30 -9.85 20.46
N ARG A 153 4.66 -10.93 19.78
CA ARG A 153 5.91 -11.04 19.03
C ARG A 153 5.76 -10.33 17.69
N GLY A 154 6.58 -9.32 17.42
CA GLY A 154 6.65 -8.63 16.13
C GLY A 154 7.13 -9.55 15.00
N LEU A 155 6.49 -9.47 13.83
CA LEU A 155 6.79 -10.31 12.66
C LEU A 155 7.41 -9.54 11.52
N ALA A 156 6.83 -8.38 11.16
CA ALA A 156 7.29 -7.56 10.07
C ALA A 156 6.85 -6.11 10.27
N ARG A 157 7.61 -5.20 9.71
CA ARG A 157 7.30 -3.79 9.61
C ARG A 157 7.06 -3.44 8.15
N GLY A 158 5.90 -2.87 7.86
CA GLY A 158 5.50 -2.51 6.50
C GLY A 158 5.09 -3.71 5.64
N PHE A 159 4.48 -3.39 4.50
CA PHE A 159 3.95 -4.39 3.56
C PHE A 159 5.02 -5.10 2.72
N LEU A 160 6.23 -4.57 2.66
CA LEU A 160 7.24 -4.92 1.68
C LEU A 160 8.55 -5.46 2.27
N GLU A 161 8.66 -5.54 3.59
CA GLU A 161 9.87 -6.04 4.25
C GLU A 161 9.61 -7.38 4.92
N PRO A 162 9.81 -8.51 4.22
CA PRO A 162 9.88 -9.80 4.87
C PRO A 162 11.13 -9.83 5.74
N GLN A 163 10.99 -10.16 7.02
CA GLN A 163 12.11 -10.26 7.95
C GLN A 163 13.19 -11.28 7.53
N ASN A 164 12.94 -12.14 6.53
CA ASN A 164 13.78 -13.25 6.13
C ASN A 164 14.21 -13.22 4.65
N SER A 165 14.37 -12.06 4.03
CA SER A 165 14.89 -12.02 2.66
C SER A 165 16.39 -12.28 2.63
N GLU A 166 16.83 -13.38 2.03
CA GLU A 166 18.26 -13.68 1.82
C GLU A 166 18.98 -12.61 1.00
N ALA A 167 18.28 -11.96 0.08
CA ALA A 167 18.83 -10.85 -0.71
C ALA A 167 19.22 -9.63 0.15
N ILE A 168 18.63 -9.45 1.33
CA ILE A 168 18.98 -8.37 2.27
C ILE A 168 20.03 -8.85 3.29
N ARG A 169 20.16 -10.13 3.55
CA ARG A 169 21.12 -10.66 4.53
C ARG A 169 22.56 -10.21 4.29
N SER A 170 22.95 -10.08 3.03
CA SER A 170 24.31 -9.62 2.68
C SER A 170 24.46 -8.10 2.75
N LEU A 171 23.38 -7.33 2.74
CA LEU A 171 23.37 -5.88 2.69
C LEU A 171 22.97 -5.21 4.00
N ASP A 172 22.39 -5.96 4.94
CA ASP A 172 21.94 -5.44 6.22
C ASP A 172 22.53 -6.20 7.42
N PRO A 173 23.82 -5.95 7.74
CA PRO A 173 24.46 -6.54 8.92
C PRO A 173 23.84 -6.04 10.23
N LEU A 174 23.03 -4.99 10.20
CA LEU A 174 22.37 -4.41 11.38
C LEU A 174 20.99 -5.00 11.62
N ARG A 175 20.54 -5.92 10.76
CA ARG A 175 19.27 -6.58 10.94
C ARG A 175 19.25 -7.36 12.26
N PRO A 176 18.23 -7.18 13.12
CA PRO A 176 18.10 -7.98 14.32
C PRO A 176 17.84 -9.44 13.94
N ASP A 177 18.77 -10.33 14.26
CA ASP A 177 18.62 -11.79 14.11
C ASP A 177 17.51 -12.35 15.01
N LYS A 178 17.01 -11.55 15.93
CA LYS A 178 16.09 -11.95 16.97
C LYS A 178 14.77 -11.17 16.89
N GLY A 179 13.70 -11.88 17.21
CA GLY A 179 12.35 -11.31 17.19
C GLY A 179 12.20 -10.15 18.17
N THR A 180 11.21 -9.32 17.91
CA THR A 180 10.86 -8.18 18.76
C THR A 180 9.59 -8.47 19.54
N ILE A 181 9.41 -7.82 20.67
CA ILE A 181 8.18 -7.77 21.44
C ILE A 181 7.53 -6.42 21.18
N LEU A 182 6.33 -6.43 20.64
CA LEU A 182 5.51 -5.27 20.34
C LEU A 182 4.49 -5.10 21.47
N LEU A 183 4.37 -3.89 22.00
CA LEU A 183 3.36 -3.49 22.97
C LEU A 183 2.75 -2.17 22.52
N GLY A 184 1.45 -2.00 22.67
CA GLY A 184 0.82 -0.74 22.34
C GLY A 184 -0.57 -0.58 22.91
N ALA A 185 -1.01 0.67 22.89
CA ALA A 185 -2.35 1.07 23.28
C ALA A 185 -2.89 2.11 22.32
N SER A 186 -4.20 2.14 22.13
CA SER A 186 -4.86 3.21 21.39
C SER A 186 -6.16 3.63 22.05
N PHE A 187 -6.46 4.88 21.88
CA PHE A 187 -7.69 5.52 22.31
C PHE A 187 -8.37 6.15 21.09
N TRP A 188 -9.66 6.02 20.99
CA TRP A 188 -10.47 6.69 19.99
C TRP A 188 -11.75 7.21 20.63
N ALA A 189 -12.13 8.43 20.27
CA ALA A 189 -13.38 9.04 20.70
C ALA A 189 -14.03 9.82 19.56
N ALA A 190 -15.34 9.78 19.48
CA ALA A 190 -16.17 10.58 18.58
C ALA A 190 -17.26 11.28 19.37
N PRO A 191 -16.94 12.40 20.04
CA PRO A 191 -17.89 13.10 20.93
C PRO A 191 -19.09 13.66 20.19
N SER A 192 -19.01 13.81 18.87
CA SER A 192 -20.12 14.21 18.02
C SER A 192 -20.02 13.56 16.65
N ALA A 193 -21.10 13.55 15.89
CA ALA A 193 -21.15 12.97 14.52
C ALA A 193 -20.13 13.61 13.55
N GLY A 194 -19.63 14.78 13.83
CA GLY A 194 -18.66 15.50 12.99
C GLY A 194 -17.26 15.58 13.58
N SER A 195 -17.01 14.99 14.75
CA SER A 195 -15.72 15.11 15.43
C SER A 195 -15.20 13.75 15.85
N SER A 196 -13.93 13.51 15.62
CA SER A 196 -13.23 12.33 16.11
C SER A 196 -11.81 12.68 16.53
N PHE A 197 -11.32 11.93 17.49
CA PHE A 197 -9.96 12.03 18.03
C PHE A 197 -9.42 10.61 18.19
N SER A 198 -8.15 10.40 17.84
CA SER A 198 -7.46 9.16 18.16
C SER A 198 -6.04 9.43 18.65
N ALA A 199 -5.61 8.60 19.58
CA ALA A 199 -4.24 8.58 20.08
C ALA A 199 -3.75 7.13 20.06
N ILE A 200 -2.49 6.93 19.69
CA ILE A 200 -1.85 5.64 19.71
C ILE A 200 -0.45 5.77 20.27
N TYR A 201 -0.08 4.81 21.11
CA TYR A 201 1.27 4.62 21.61
C TYR A 201 1.72 3.21 21.29
N GLN A 202 2.99 3.05 20.91
CA GLN A 202 3.59 1.78 20.59
C GLN A 202 5.04 1.74 21.00
N ARG A 203 5.43 0.63 21.59
CA ARG A 203 6.80 0.34 22.00
C ARG A 203 7.22 -1.01 21.47
N GLU A 204 8.46 -1.11 21.02
CA GLU A 204 9.05 -2.34 20.52
C GLU A 204 10.40 -2.58 21.17
N LEU A 205 10.56 -3.79 21.70
CA LEU A 205 11.71 -4.24 22.47
C LEU A 205 12.36 -5.43 21.76
N LEU A 206 13.68 -5.58 21.87
CA LEU A 206 14.35 -6.83 21.48
C LEU A 206 13.94 -7.95 22.43
N SER A 207 13.65 -9.14 21.88
CA SER A 207 13.17 -10.27 22.67
C SER A 207 14.24 -10.89 23.59
N ASP A 208 15.52 -10.67 23.33
CA ASP A 208 16.67 -11.25 24.05
C ASP A 208 17.42 -10.25 24.92
N ARG A 209 17.12 -8.98 24.79
CA ARG A 209 17.77 -7.89 25.52
C ARG A 209 16.72 -6.87 25.91
N SER A 210 16.92 -6.17 26.99
CA SER A 210 16.10 -5.01 27.37
C SER A 210 16.27 -3.80 26.44
N GLY A 211 16.78 -4.03 25.21
CA GLY A 211 17.04 -3.02 24.22
C GLY A 211 15.75 -2.46 23.62
N LEU A 212 15.61 -1.15 23.64
CA LEU A 212 14.53 -0.44 22.96
C LEU A 212 14.83 -0.41 21.45
N VAL A 213 13.91 -0.91 20.64
CA VAL A 213 13.99 -0.85 19.18
C VAL A 213 13.28 0.40 18.66
N SER A 214 12.06 0.65 19.12
CA SER A 214 11.35 1.88 18.81
C SER A 214 10.32 2.21 19.89
N GLU A 215 10.05 3.48 20.09
CA GLU A 215 9.00 3.98 20.96
C GLU A 215 8.33 5.17 20.27
N ARG A 216 7.06 5.04 19.91
CA ARG A 216 6.38 5.98 19.04
C ARG A 216 4.98 6.29 19.52
N ALA A 217 4.55 7.50 19.28
CA ALA A 217 3.18 7.94 19.53
C ALA A 217 2.63 8.67 18.31
N ALA A 218 1.31 8.59 18.10
CA ALA A 218 0.62 9.36 17.07
C ALA A 218 -0.71 9.88 17.62
N LEU A 219 -1.12 11.01 17.08
CA LEU A 219 -2.39 11.67 17.34
C LEU A 219 -3.06 12.00 16.03
N ASP A 220 -4.37 11.81 15.96
CA ASP A 220 -5.20 12.24 14.84
C ASP A 220 -6.46 12.90 15.41
N ALA A 221 -6.86 14.00 14.81
CA ALA A 221 -8.08 14.72 15.16
C ALA A 221 -8.81 15.18 13.89
N ARG A 222 -10.13 15.15 13.95
CA ARG A 222 -11.00 15.69 12.91
C ARG A 222 -12.19 16.37 13.56
N VAL A 223 -12.51 17.59 13.09
CA VAL A 223 -13.61 18.39 13.63
C VAL A 223 -14.36 19.04 12.47
N SER A 224 -15.67 18.82 12.43
CA SER A 224 -16.55 19.51 11.49
C SER A 224 -17.05 20.81 12.12
N VAL A 225 -16.73 21.93 11.49
CA VAL A 225 -17.19 23.26 11.88
C VAL A 225 -18.39 23.63 11.02
N GLY A 226 -19.57 23.47 11.57
CA GLY A 226 -20.80 23.59 10.81
C GLY A 226 -20.92 22.54 9.70
N ARG A 227 -21.51 22.92 8.57
CA ARG A 227 -21.72 22.04 7.41
C ARG A 227 -20.69 22.23 6.29
N LEU A 228 -19.89 23.27 6.37
CA LEU A 228 -19.02 23.69 5.28
C LEU A 228 -17.57 23.38 5.48
N VAL A 229 -17.08 23.34 6.72
CA VAL A 229 -15.66 23.22 7.02
C VAL A 229 -15.39 21.96 7.81
N VAL A 230 -14.36 21.21 7.44
CA VAL A 230 -13.82 20.10 8.20
C VAL A 230 -12.34 20.39 8.44
N LEU A 231 -11.96 20.52 9.70
CA LEU A 231 -10.57 20.62 10.12
C LEU A 231 -10.04 19.24 10.44
N SER A 232 -8.80 18.97 10.06
CA SER A 232 -8.10 17.72 10.38
C SER A 232 -6.67 18.02 10.80
N GLY A 233 -6.16 17.24 11.75
CA GLY A 233 -4.78 17.32 12.18
C GLY A 233 -4.25 15.94 12.51
N SER A 234 -2.99 15.68 12.20
CA SER A 234 -2.29 14.47 12.65
C SER A 234 -0.85 14.79 12.98
N ALA A 235 -0.30 14.07 13.94
CA ALA A 235 1.11 14.16 14.30
C ALA A 235 1.60 12.81 14.78
N ASP A 236 2.86 12.48 14.47
CA ASP A 236 3.56 11.32 15.04
C ASP A 236 4.96 11.76 15.55
N ALA A 237 5.43 11.06 16.57
CA ALA A 237 6.72 11.29 17.16
C ALA A 237 7.41 9.98 17.50
N ASP A 238 8.71 9.94 17.31
CA ASP A 238 9.60 8.93 17.87
C ASP A 238 10.09 9.43 19.24
N LEU A 239 9.60 8.81 20.29
CA LEU A 239 9.90 9.21 21.67
C LEU A 239 11.30 8.77 22.08
N ALA A 240 11.81 7.66 21.52
CA ALA A 240 13.16 7.19 21.77
C ALA A 240 14.23 8.14 21.21
N LEU A 241 13.96 8.73 20.06
CA LEU A 241 14.85 9.69 19.41
C LEU A 241 14.55 11.15 19.76
N GLY A 242 13.45 11.42 20.48
CA GLY A 242 12.99 12.78 20.75
C GLY A 242 12.64 13.58 19.48
N ALA A 243 12.19 12.90 18.43
CA ALA A 243 12.02 13.48 17.10
C ALA A 243 10.55 13.43 16.64
N TRP A 244 10.09 14.54 16.06
CA TRP A 244 8.81 14.58 15.36
C TRP A 244 8.98 13.96 13.96
N GLY A 245 8.12 13.03 13.61
CA GLY A 245 8.08 12.41 12.30
C GLY A 245 7.22 13.22 11.33
N ARG A 246 5.93 13.04 11.40
CA ARG A 246 4.95 13.75 10.58
C ARG A 246 4.10 14.66 11.44
N ALA A 247 3.82 15.85 10.92
CA ALA A 247 2.78 16.72 11.45
C ALA A 247 2.00 17.29 10.28
N ARG A 248 0.67 17.25 10.33
CA ARG A 248 -0.24 17.74 9.29
C ARG A 248 -1.39 18.50 9.90
N LEU A 249 -1.76 19.59 9.27
CA LEU A 249 -2.94 20.38 9.61
C LEU A 249 -3.66 20.72 8.31
N GLY A 250 -4.90 20.31 8.18
CA GLY A 250 -5.71 20.47 6.97
C GLY A 250 -7.07 21.08 7.25
N ALA A 251 -7.60 21.74 6.24
CA ALA A 251 -8.96 22.22 6.20
C ALA A 251 -9.60 21.86 4.86
N LEU A 252 -10.76 21.20 4.91
CA LEU A 252 -11.61 20.95 3.76
C LEU A 252 -12.80 21.92 3.83
N VAL A 253 -12.98 22.72 2.78
CA VAL A 253 -14.05 23.71 2.67
C VAL A 253 -14.96 23.32 1.53
N ARG A 254 -16.23 23.07 1.82
CA ARG A 254 -17.26 22.80 0.82
C ARG A 254 -17.70 24.13 0.20
N ILE A 255 -17.46 24.30 -1.10
CA ILE A 255 -17.84 25.50 -1.86
C ILE A 255 -19.14 25.30 -2.65
N GLY A 256 -19.68 24.07 -2.60
CA GLY A 256 -20.92 23.71 -3.27
C GLY A 256 -21.40 22.32 -2.86
N ARG A 257 -22.50 21.88 -3.45
CA ARG A 257 -23.05 20.53 -3.15
C ARG A 257 -22.12 19.40 -3.54
N ARG A 258 -21.23 19.63 -4.53
CA ARG A 258 -20.34 18.61 -5.11
C ARG A 258 -18.94 19.15 -5.34
N SER A 259 -18.60 20.27 -4.71
CA SER A 259 -17.32 20.92 -4.91
C SER A 259 -16.72 21.30 -3.58
N TYR A 260 -15.43 21.11 -3.45
CA TYR A 260 -14.68 21.44 -2.24
C TYR A 260 -13.23 21.82 -2.57
N VAL A 261 -12.66 22.59 -1.68
CA VAL A 261 -11.23 22.91 -1.64
C VAL A 261 -10.67 22.26 -0.38
N GLU A 262 -9.52 21.64 -0.50
CA GLU A 262 -8.74 21.16 0.61
C GLU A 262 -7.39 21.86 0.62
N VAL A 263 -6.99 22.38 1.78
CA VAL A 263 -5.67 22.96 2.01
C VAL A 263 -5.02 22.26 3.18
N GLU A 264 -3.72 22.01 3.07
CA GLU A 264 -2.96 21.32 4.09
C GLU A 264 -1.58 21.97 4.25
N ALA A 265 -1.15 22.13 5.47
CA ALA A 265 0.24 22.39 5.82
C ALA A 265 0.82 21.13 6.48
N PHE A 266 2.05 20.78 6.15
CA PHE A 266 2.66 19.57 6.67
C PHE A 266 4.16 19.72 6.91
N ARG A 267 4.64 18.90 7.83
CA ARG A 267 6.04 18.56 8.02
C ARG A 267 6.18 17.04 7.99
N TYR A 268 7.20 16.55 7.36
CA TYR A 268 7.50 15.14 7.28
C TYR A 268 8.99 14.89 7.48
N LYS A 269 9.30 14.03 8.43
CA LYS A 269 10.62 13.44 8.59
C LYS A 269 10.41 11.94 8.69
N PRO A 270 10.83 11.13 7.72
CA PRO A 270 10.70 9.68 7.81
C PRO A 270 11.47 9.18 9.03
N LEU A 271 10.80 8.38 9.85
CA LEU A 271 11.41 7.70 10.98
C LEU A 271 11.75 6.30 10.47
N LEU A 272 13.01 6.08 10.18
CA LEU A 272 13.54 4.78 9.77
C LEU A 272 14.10 4.04 10.99
N ASP A 273 13.98 2.72 10.96
CA ASP A 273 14.58 1.90 11.99
C ASP A 273 16.09 1.97 11.97
N LEU A 274 16.67 2.24 13.14
CA LEU A 274 18.12 2.24 13.32
C LEU A 274 18.76 0.87 13.09
N THR A 275 17.94 -0.18 13.09
CA THR A 275 18.40 -1.57 12.91
C THR A 275 18.40 -2.03 11.45
N THR A 276 18.03 -1.16 10.51
CA THR A 276 18.04 -1.46 9.08
C THR A 276 19.04 -0.60 8.35
N ILE A 277 19.52 -1.05 7.17
CA ILE A 277 20.40 -0.26 6.30
C ILE A 277 19.78 1.10 5.98
N TRP A 278 18.47 1.20 5.92
CA TRP A 278 17.73 2.43 5.67
C TRP A 278 17.90 3.46 6.80
N GLY A 279 18.16 3.01 8.02
CA GLY A 279 18.49 3.89 9.15
C GLY A 279 19.82 4.62 8.99
N ALA A 280 20.74 4.08 8.18
CA ALA A 280 22.00 4.73 7.82
C ALA A 280 21.84 5.85 6.79
N PHE A 281 20.78 5.81 6.00
CA PHE A 281 20.43 6.88 5.07
C PHE A 281 19.53 7.87 5.79
N ALA A 282 20.08 8.98 6.24
CA ALA A 282 19.31 10.04 6.88
C ALA A 282 18.24 10.56 5.88
N PRO A 283 16.97 10.23 6.08
CA PRO A 283 15.93 10.70 5.17
C PRO A 283 15.77 12.20 5.36
N GLN A 284 15.71 12.92 4.25
CA GLN A 284 15.64 14.37 4.31
C GLN A 284 14.25 14.83 4.78
N ALA A 285 14.24 15.52 5.90
CA ALA A 285 13.04 16.14 6.40
C ALA A 285 12.60 17.26 5.45
N HIS A 286 11.29 17.40 5.30
CA HIS A 286 10.73 18.50 4.52
C HIS A 286 9.44 19.01 5.15
N ARG A 287 9.12 20.26 4.86
CA ARG A 287 7.87 20.93 5.21
C ARG A 287 7.24 21.49 3.95
N GLY A 288 5.93 21.65 3.96
CA GLY A 288 5.26 22.15 2.79
C GLY A 288 3.82 22.49 3.03
N ALA A 289 3.18 22.85 1.93
CA ALA A 289 1.76 23.07 1.87
C ALA A 289 1.20 22.47 0.58
N SER A 290 -0.03 22.02 0.62
CA SER A 290 -0.78 21.58 -0.54
C SER A 290 -2.16 22.24 -0.59
N ALA A 291 -2.64 22.42 -1.80
CA ALA A 291 -4.02 22.82 -2.06
C ALA A 291 -4.60 21.93 -3.15
N SER A 292 -5.82 21.45 -2.96
CA SER A 292 -6.55 20.72 -3.98
C SER A 292 -7.95 21.28 -4.16
N LEU A 293 -8.42 21.23 -5.41
CA LEU A 293 -9.75 21.62 -5.80
C LEU A 293 -10.44 20.44 -6.45
N HIS A 294 -11.63 20.12 -5.97
CA HIS A 294 -12.52 19.15 -6.60
C HIS A 294 -13.81 19.85 -7.01
N VAL A 295 -14.14 19.76 -8.29
CA VAL A 295 -15.36 20.37 -8.87
C VAL A 295 -16.11 19.34 -9.68
N SER A 296 -17.40 19.15 -9.38
CA SER A 296 -18.28 18.31 -10.17
C SER A 296 -19.42 19.17 -10.75
N PRO A 297 -19.21 19.80 -11.91
CA PRO A 297 -20.23 20.69 -12.52
C PRO A 297 -21.53 19.94 -12.86
N LYS A 298 -21.38 18.66 -13.22
CA LYS A 298 -22.47 17.71 -13.49
C LYS A 298 -22.23 16.41 -12.75
N ARG A 299 -23.26 15.58 -12.58
CA ARG A 299 -23.09 14.23 -11.96
C ARG A 299 -22.14 13.34 -12.76
N SER A 300 -22.09 13.56 -14.06
CA SER A 300 -21.28 12.81 -15.01
C SER A 300 -19.85 13.32 -15.18
N LEU A 301 -19.48 14.46 -14.59
CA LEU A 301 -18.17 15.08 -14.80
C LEU A 301 -17.59 15.52 -13.45
N ALA A 302 -16.42 15.01 -13.11
CA ALA A 302 -15.61 15.45 -12.00
C ALA A 302 -14.25 15.93 -12.51
N LEU A 303 -13.82 17.07 -12.01
CA LEU A 303 -12.52 17.68 -12.30
C LEU A 303 -11.76 17.84 -11.00
N THR A 304 -10.47 17.54 -11.03
CA THR A 304 -9.58 17.68 -9.88
C THR A 304 -8.34 18.46 -10.29
N SER A 305 -7.85 19.30 -9.40
CA SER A 305 -6.52 19.88 -9.53
C SER A 305 -5.86 19.93 -8.17
N SER A 306 -4.54 19.79 -8.13
CA SER A 306 -3.79 19.93 -6.90
C SER A 306 -2.42 20.56 -7.16
N PHE A 307 -1.97 21.30 -6.17
CA PHE A 307 -0.63 21.86 -6.12
C PHE A 307 -0.02 21.53 -4.77
N THR A 308 1.23 21.09 -4.76
CA THR A 308 2.00 20.82 -3.53
C THR A 308 3.36 21.50 -3.66
N TYR A 309 3.71 22.24 -2.63
CA TYR A 309 5.04 22.82 -2.44
C TYR A 309 5.71 22.15 -1.26
N ARG A 310 7.00 21.78 -1.41
CA ARG A 310 7.83 21.23 -0.35
C ARG A 310 9.13 22.01 -0.29
N ARG A 311 9.63 22.19 0.91
CA ARG A 311 10.98 22.69 1.17
C ARG A 311 11.71 21.70 2.04
N TYR A 312 12.85 21.25 1.56
CA TYR A 312 13.71 20.30 2.26
C TYR A 312 14.52 21.01 3.35
N GLU A 313 14.73 20.35 4.48
CA GLU A 313 15.60 20.87 5.53
C GLU A 313 17.05 20.71 5.08
N PRO A 314 17.94 21.64 5.42
CA PRO A 314 19.37 21.51 5.09
C PRO A 314 19.93 20.20 5.62
N LEU A 315 20.75 19.55 4.85
CA LEU A 315 21.49 18.39 5.31
C LEU A 315 22.56 18.81 6.30
N SER A 316 22.79 17.99 7.32
CA SER A 316 23.87 18.25 8.28
C SER A 316 25.21 18.29 7.54
N SER A 317 26.08 19.20 7.94
CA SER A 317 27.38 19.54 7.30
C SER A 317 28.40 18.40 7.14
N GLY A 318 28.02 17.17 7.47
CA GLY A 318 28.88 15.98 7.36
C GLY A 318 28.61 15.08 6.16
N THR A 319 27.63 15.37 5.33
CA THR A 319 27.30 14.53 4.17
C THR A 319 28.00 15.11 2.94
N PRO A 320 28.94 14.37 2.30
CA PRO A 320 29.58 14.85 1.07
C PRO A 320 28.55 14.89 -0.05
N PHE A 321 28.31 16.08 -0.59
CA PHE A 321 27.47 16.24 -1.77
C PHE A 321 28.29 16.47 -3.01
N LEU A 322 27.89 15.75 -4.02
CA LEU A 322 28.48 15.85 -5.34
C LEU A 322 27.77 16.91 -6.21
N VAL A 323 26.68 17.54 -5.73
CA VAL A 323 25.83 18.40 -6.57
C VAL A 323 25.03 19.42 -5.78
N ASP A 324 24.83 20.58 -6.38
CA ASP A 324 23.83 21.58 -5.99
C ASP A 324 22.43 20.99 -6.14
N ILE A 325 21.83 20.64 -5.01
CA ILE A 325 20.51 20.05 -4.95
C ILE A 325 19.53 21.17 -4.65
N GLN A 326 18.48 21.27 -5.45
CA GLN A 326 17.40 22.21 -5.16
C GLN A 326 16.79 21.87 -3.79
N ASP A 327 16.64 22.88 -2.96
CA ASP A 327 16.07 22.73 -1.61
C ASP A 327 14.54 22.79 -1.60
N ASP A 328 13.92 22.93 -2.78
CA ASP A 328 12.46 22.92 -2.93
C ASP A 328 11.96 21.92 -3.97
N ALA A 329 10.70 21.55 -3.84
CA ALA A 329 9.98 20.73 -4.80
C ALA A 329 8.57 21.28 -5.04
N LYS A 330 8.13 21.17 -6.27
CA LYS A 330 6.80 21.60 -6.72
C LYS A 330 6.13 20.48 -7.46
N GLN A 331 4.90 20.19 -7.09
CA GLN A 331 4.08 19.19 -7.78
C GLN A 331 2.76 19.81 -8.17
N PHE A 332 2.40 19.65 -9.43
CA PHE A 332 1.11 20.01 -9.97
C PHE A 332 0.44 18.78 -10.54
N ALA A 333 -0.85 18.59 -10.29
CA ALA A 333 -1.63 17.52 -10.90
C ALA A 333 -3.03 18.00 -11.27
N VAL A 334 -3.52 17.52 -12.39
CA VAL A 334 -4.91 17.71 -12.83
C VAL A 334 -5.50 16.37 -13.24
N GLY A 335 -6.80 16.23 -13.06
CA GLY A 335 -7.53 15.03 -13.47
C GLY A 335 -8.96 15.36 -13.88
N ALA A 336 -9.50 14.53 -14.77
CA ALA A 336 -10.87 14.57 -15.19
C ALA A 336 -11.45 13.16 -15.23
N HIS A 337 -12.64 13.01 -14.70
CA HIS A 337 -13.45 11.80 -14.80
C HIS A 337 -14.79 12.16 -15.42
N TRP A 338 -15.16 11.46 -16.49
CA TRP A 338 -16.44 11.61 -17.14
C TRP A 338 -17.12 10.27 -17.30
N GLN A 339 -18.42 10.22 -16.99
CA GLN A 339 -19.23 9.03 -17.11
C GLN A 339 -20.56 9.34 -17.83
N ALA A 340 -20.87 8.58 -18.86
CA ALA A 340 -22.14 8.66 -19.58
C ALA A 340 -22.66 7.23 -19.82
N GLY A 341 -23.76 6.89 -19.18
CA GLY A 341 -24.29 5.52 -19.25
C GLY A 341 -23.25 4.50 -18.83
N ASN A 342 -22.92 3.60 -19.72
CA ASN A 342 -21.97 2.51 -19.51
C ASN A 342 -20.51 2.88 -19.85
N LEU A 343 -20.26 4.08 -20.38
CA LEU A 343 -18.92 4.55 -20.74
C LEU A 343 -18.36 5.44 -19.64
N ALA A 344 -17.13 5.17 -19.23
CA ALA A 344 -16.35 6.04 -18.35
C ALA A 344 -15.03 6.42 -19.05
N LEU A 345 -14.65 7.68 -18.95
CA LEU A 345 -13.37 8.22 -19.41
C LEU A 345 -12.65 8.85 -18.22
N ASP A 346 -11.41 8.51 -18.06
CA ASP A 346 -10.52 9.05 -17.04
C ASP A 346 -9.28 9.63 -17.72
N GLY A 347 -8.81 10.76 -17.22
CA GLY A 347 -7.55 11.34 -17.66
C GLY A 347 -6.87 12.05 -16.51
N SER A 348 -5.56 11.92 -16.43
CA SER A 348 -4.75 12.62 -15.44
C SER A 348 -3.44 13.11 -16.04
N TYR A 349 -2.91 14.19 -15.49
CA TYR A 349 -1.57 14.69 -15.78
C TYR A 349 -0.93 15.16 -14.49
N ARG A 350 0.38 14.90 -14.34
CA ARG A 350 1.21 15.32 -13.22
C ARG A 350 2.53 15.87 -13.71
N LEU A 351 2.92 17.00 -13.12
CA LEU A 351 4.25 17.58 -13.24
C LEU A 351 4.85 17.66 -11.84
N GLN A 352 6.05 17.12 -11.67
CA GLN A 352 6.79 17.18 -10.43
C GLN A 352 8.19 17.67 -10.73
N LEU A 353 8.58 18.76 -10.09
CA LEU A 353 9.93 19.28 -10.01
C LEU A 353 10.39 18.99 -8.59
N ASP A 354 11.32 18.10 -8.43
CA ASP A 354 11.73 17.58 -7.13
C ASP A 354 13.24 17.67 -6.98
N PHE A 355 13.68 17.37 -5.79
CA PHE A 355 15.05 17.25 -5.38
C PHE A 355 15.85 16.37 -6.36
N GLY A 356 16.68 17.01 -7.17
CA GLY A 356 17.54 16.32 -8.14
C GLY A 356 16.86 15.79 -9.40
N GLY A 357 15.64 16.22 -9.72
CA GLY A 357 15.02 15.78 -10.96
C GLY A 357 13.65 16.36 -11.28
N ALA A 358 13.21 16.12 -12.49
CA ALA A 358 11.88 16.46 -12.96
C ALA A 358 11.15 15.21 -13.48
N GLN A 359 9.87 15.13 -13.19
CA GLN A 359 9.00 14.10 -13.73
C GLN A 359 7.71 14.73 -14.24
N SER A 360 7.35 14.40 -15.46
CA SER A 360 6.04 14.75 -16.01
C SER A 360 5.38 13.50 -16.59
N GLY A 361 4.07 13.48 -16.59
CA GLY A 361 3.39 12.38 -17.24
C GLY A 361 1.89 12.38 -16.98
N GLY A 362 1.21 11.59 -17.77
CA GLY A 362 -0.23 11.43 -17.63
C GLY A 362 -0.68 10.07 -18.10
N ASP A 363 -1.93 9.81 -17.78
CA ASP A 363 -2.65 8.64 -18.24
C ASP A 363 -4.04 9.02 -18.72
N VAL A 364 -4.52 8.22 -19.66
CA VAL A 364 -5.90 8.26 -20.13
C VAL A 364 -6.45 6.84 -20.10
N ALA A 365 -7.70 6.70 -19.69
CA ALA A 365 -8.38 5.42 -19.69
C ALA A 365 -9.81 5.56 -20.18
N ALA A 366 -10.27 4.59 -20.94
CA ALA A 366 -11.66 4.44 -21.34
C ALA A 366 -12.15 3.08 -20.86
N ALA A 367 -13.32 3.02 -20.25
CA ALA A 367 -13.91 1.79 -19.79
C ALA A 367 -15.38 1.70 -20.15
N PHE A 368 -15.80 0.53 -20.61
CA PHE A 368 -17.18 0.22 -20.96
C PHE A 368 -17.71 -0.88 -20.04
N ALA A 369 -18.78 -0.60 -19.32
CA ALA A 369 -19.48 -1.56 -18.46
C ALA A 369 -20.63 -2.22 -19.21
N ARG A 370 -20.73 -3.55 -19.11
CA ARG A 370 -21.84 -4.33 -19.68
C ARG A 370 -22.83 -4.73 -18.58
N PRO A 371 -24.14 -4.89 -18.91
CA PRO A 371 -25.15 -5.32 -17.94
C PRO A 371 -24.82 -6.64 -17.23
N ALA A 372 -24.10 -7.55 -17.90
CA ALA A 372 -23.67 -8.84 -17.32
C ALA A 372 -22.49 -8.72 -16.30
N GLY A 373 -22.16 -7.51 -15.83
CA GLY A 373 -21.10 -7.29 -14.84
C GLY A 373 -19.68 -7.23 -15.41
N TRP A 374 -19.52 -7.33 -16.73
CA TRP A 374 -18.23 -7.16 -17.40
C TRP A 374 -17.86 -5.68 -17.57
N ARG A 375 -16.60 -5.36 -17.31
CA ARG A 375 -16.00 -4.09 -17.65
C ARG A 375 -14.79 -4.34 -18.55
N LEU A 376 -14.80 -3.70 -19.72
CA LEU A 376 -13.70 -3.70 -20.67
C LEU A 376 -13.09 -2.30 -20.71
N GLY A 377 -11.77 -2.21 -20.75
CA GLY A 377 -11.09 -0.93 -20.75
C GLY A 377 -9.87 -0.92 -21.64
N ALA A 378 -9.49 0.29 -22.03
CA ALA A 378 -8.22 0.59 -22.68
C ALA A 378 -7.54 1.70 -21.90
N ARG A 379 -6.22 1.65 -21.81
CA ARG A 379 -5.41 2.64 -21.08
C ARG A 379 -4.19 3.03 -21.90
N GLY A 380 -3.90 4.33 -21.90
CA GLY A 380 -2.67 4.91 -22.43
C GLY A 380 -1.93 5.65 -21.33
N VAL A 381 -0.59 5.59 -21.34
CA VAL A 381 0.26 6.32 -20.38
C VAL A 381 1.45 6.93 -21.10
N ALA A 382 1.89 8.09 -20.64
CA ALA A 382 3.10 8.72 -21.10
C ALA A 382 3.80 9.38 -19.90
N PHE A 383 5.07 9.03 -19.70
CA PHE A 383 5.88 9.57 -18.61
C PHE A 383 7.23 10.01 -19.16
N GLN A 384 7.68 11.15 -18.71
CA GLN A 384 9.03 11.62 -18.91
C GLN A 384 9.69 11.81 -17.54
N ARG A 385 10.93 11.34 -17.41
CA ARG A 385 11.72 11.49 -16.20
C ARG A 385 13.10 12.02 -16.59
N ASP A 386 13.53 13.02 -15.88
CA ASP A 386 14.87 13.60 -15.98
C ASP A 386 15.44 13.70 -14.55
N GLU A 387 16.48 12.91 -14.29
CA GLU A 387 17.19 12.88 -13.01
C GLU A 387 18.67 13.16 -13.25
N ALA A 388 19.24 14.06 -12.48
CA ALA A 388 20.61 14.56 -12.67
C ALA A 388 21.70 13.48 -12.59
N PHE A 389 21.41 12.28 -12.02
CA PHE A 389 22.42 11.26 -11.74
C PHE A 389 22.06 9.84 -12.18
N ARG A 390 20.99 9.62 -12.92
CA ARG A 390 20.55 8.26 -13.25
C ARG A 390 20.51 8.00 -14.74
N VAL A 391 20.99 6.82 -15.11
CA VAL A 391 20.93 6.28 -16.48
C VAL A 391 19.49 6.02 -16.95
N THR A 392 18.53 6.21 -16.07
CA THR A 392 17.12 5.90 -16.33
C THR A 392 16.35 7.05 -16.97
N ASN A 393 17.02 8.19 -17.22
CA ASN A 393 16.39 9.33 -17.89
C ASN A 393 15.82 8.95 -19.26
N GLY A 394 14.61 9.39 -19.51
CA GLY A 394 13.93 9.10 -20.76
C GLY A 394 12.42 9.25 -20.69
N THR A 395 11.78 8.81 -21.74
CA THR A 395 10.31 8.81 -21.87
C THR A 395 9.82 7.38 -21.96
N VAL A 396 8.70 7.12 -21.31
CA VAL A 396 7.99 5.84 -21.36
C VAL A 396 6.59 6.09 -21.90
N TYR A 397 6.25 5.45 -22.99
CA TYR A 397 4.90 5.40 -23.53
C TYR A 397 4.34 4.00 -23.29
N GLY A 398 3.08 3.91 -22.91
CA GLY A 398 2.42 2.62 -22.70
C GLY A 398 1.01 2.63 -23.22
N ALA A 399 0.58 1.51 -23.76
CA ALA A 399 -0.81 1.27 -24.13
C ALA A 399 -1.20 -0.14 -23.72
N GLY A 400 -2.46 -0.32 -23.33
CA GLY A 400 -2.94 -1.63 -22.93
C GLY A 400 -4.45 -1.73 -22.82
N LEU A 401 -4.86 -2.95 -22.54
CA LEU A 401 -6.26 -3.35 -22.40
C LEU A 401 -6.48 -3.98 -21.04
N GLU A 402 -7.63 -3.78 -20.48
CA GLU A 402 -8.10 -4.45 -19.28
C GLU A 402 -9.49 -5.05 -19.48
N ALA A 403 -9.72 -6.17 -18.84
CA ALA A 403 -11.04 -6.80 -18.78
C ALA A 403 -11.26 -7.33 -17.36
N ARG A 404 -12.45 -7.14 -16.83
CA ARG A 404 -12.85 -7.75 -15.56
C ARG A 404 -14.33 -8.06 -15.56
N GLY A 405 -14.69 -9.16 -14.94
CA GLY A 405 -16.08 -9.57 -14.82
C GLY A 405 -16.25 -10.97 -14.27
N PRO A 406 -17.50 -11.39 -14.08
CA PRO A 406 -17.81 -12.73 -13.61
C PRO A 406 -17.69 -13.76 -14.75
N ILE A 407 -17.19 -14.95 -14.41
CA ILE A 407 -17.27 -16.17 -15.23
C ILE A 407 -18.24 -17.11 -14.51
N GLY A 408 -19.45 -17.24 -15.05
CA GLY A 408 -20.53 -17.91 -14.34
C GLY A 408 -20.90 -17.18 -13.06
N ASP A 409 -21.39 -17.94 -12.06
CA ASP A 409 -21.96 -17.36 -10.84
C ASP A 409 -20.95 -17.17 -9.71
N ARG A 410 -19.75 -17.76 -9.81
CA ARG A 410 -18.83 -17.87 -8.66
C ARG A 410 -17.42 -17.39 -8.94
N VAL A 411 -17.01 -17.28 -10.18
CA VAL A 411 -15.64 -16.91 -10.51
C VAL A 411 -15.63 -15.47 -10.98
N TYR A 412 -14.71 -14.68 -10.45
CA TYR A 412 -14.45 -13.33 -10.93
C TYR A 412 -13.05 -13.27 -11.54
N VAL A 413 -12.96 -12.79 -12.78
CA VAL A 413 -11.68 -12.66 -13.49
C VAL A 413 -11.33 -11.20 -13.69
N ARG A 414 -10.03 -10.91 -13.60
CA ARG A 414 -9.42 -9.65 -14.03
C ARG A 414 -8.19 -9.98 -14.87
N GLY A 415 -8.13 -9.42 -16.07
CA GLY A 415 -6.97 -9.45 -16.95
C GLY A 415 -6.54 -8.06 -17.32
N GLU A 416 -5.22 -7.86 -17.45
CA GLU A 416 -4.62 -6.61 -17.90
C GLU A 416 -3.39 -6.96 -18.74
N LEU A 417 -3.22 -6.30 -19.87
CA LEU A 417 -2.05 -6.41 -20.72
C LEU A 417 -1.60 -5.02 -21.15
N MET A 418 -0.35 -4.68 -20.86
CA MET A 418 0.26 -3.40 -21.17
C MET A 418 1.53 -3.61 -21.99
N ARG A 419 1.72 -2.78 -23.01
CA ARG A 419 2.96 -2.66 -23.74
C ARG A 419 3.56 -1.30 -23.51
N TYR A 420 4.84 -1.25 -23.10
CA TYR A 420 5.59 -0.04 -22.84
C TYR A 420 6.74 0.11 -23.82
N LEU A 421 6.98 1.33 -24.26
CA LEU A 421 8.10 1.74 -25.07
C LEU A 421 8.99 2.65 -24.23
N HIS A 422 10.15 2.16 -23.85
CA HIS A 422 11.15 2.93 -23.11
C HIS A 422 12.08 3.59 -24.12
N ARG A 423 12.17 4.91 -24.09
CA ARG A 423 13.03 5.73 -24.94
C ARG A 423 13.96 6.54 -24.05
N LYS A 424 15.26 6.37 -24.25
CA LYS A 424 16.27 7.10 -23.50
C LYS A 424 16.54 8.45 -24.14
N LEU A 425 17.19 9.35 -23.40
CA LEU A 425 17.63 10.62 -23.94
C LEU A 425 18.69 10.42 -25.05
N SER A 426 18.87 11.44 -25.87
CA SER A 426 19.84 11.42 -26.97
C SER A 426 21.22 10.99 -26.47
N GLY A 427 21.88 10.11 -27.20
CA GLY A 427 23.18 9.51 -26.83
C GLY A 427 23.08 8.15 -26.09
N GLN A 428 21.91 7.75 -25.63
CA GLN A 428 21.69 6.48 -24.94
C GLN A 428 20.67 5.58 -25.65
N ALA A 429 20.46 5.77 -26.96
CA ALA A 429 19.47 5.02 -27.74
C ALA A 429 19.70 3.49 -27.73
N ALA A 430 20.94 3.03 -27.51
CA ALA A 430 21.25 1.61 -27.32
C ALA A 430 20.52 0.99 -26.10
N LEU A 431 20.07 1.80 -25.16
CA LEU A 431 19.32 1.39 -24.00
C LEU A 431 17.78 1.42 -24.22
N ASP A 432 17.33 1.83 -25.40
CA ASP A 432 15.91 1.77 -25.76
C ASP A 432 15.43 0.34 -25.77
N TRP A 433 14.23 0.10 -25.25
CA TRP A 433 13.63 -1.22 -25.25
C TRP A 433 12.11 -1.19 -25.13
N ASN A 434 11.52 -2.32 -25.39
CA ASN A 434 10.08 -2.49 -25.24
C ASN A 434 9.80 -3.49 -24.13
N GLN A 435 8.78 -3.21 -23.31
CA GLN A 435 8.40 -4.04 -22.18
C GLN A 435 6.94 -4.46 -22.30
N THR A 436 6.67 -5.74 -22.07
CA THR A 436 5.32 -6.24 -21.87
C THR A 436 5.09 -6.53 -20.40
N ARG A 437 3.94 -6.12 -19.89
CA ARG A 437 3.44 -6.49 -18.56
C ARG A 437 2.05 -7.06 -18.69
N GLY A 438 1.77 -8.11 -17.96
CA GLY A 438 0.46 -8.74 -17.88
C GLY A 438 0.06 -9.04 -16.44
N LEU A 439 -1.23 -9.05 -16.19
CA LEU A 439 -1.83 -9.50 -14.94
C LEU A 439 -3.04 -10.35 -15.28
N LEU A 440 -3.14 -11.51 -14.64
CA LEU A 440 -4.34 -12.33 -14.60
C LEU A 440 -4.66 -12.65 -13.15
N SER A 441 -5.87 -12.33 -12.71
CA SER A 441 -6.34 -12.66 -11.38
C SER A 441 -7.67 -13.39 -11.47
N LEU A 442 -7.78 -14.48 -10.74
CA LEU A 442 -8.99 -15.30 -10.64
C LEU A 442 -9.40 -15.35 -9.16
N GLU A 443 -10.63 -14.98 -8.87
CA GLU A 443 -11.19 -15.00 -7.52
C GLU A 443 -12.37 -15.97 -7.46
N TRP A 444 -12.34 -16.87 -6.49
CA TRP A 444 -13.38 -17.86 -6.21
C TRP A 444 -13.88 -17.74 -4.77
N PRO A 445 -15.07 -17.22 -4.53
CA PRO A 445 -15.72 -17.30 -3.24
C PRO A 445 -16.45 -18.65 -3.08
N PHE A 446 -16.26 -19.27 -1.92
CA PHE A 446 -16.93 -20.51 -1.52
C PHE A 446 -17.64 -20.34 -0.19
N GLY A 447 -18.71 -21.12 0.07
CA GLY A 447 -19.41 -21.17 1.36
C GLY A 447 -20.52 -20.13 1.52
N ALA A 448 -20.92 -19.91 2.75
CA ALA A 448 -22.03 -19.00 3.09
C ALA A 448 -21.69 -17.56 2.73
N ASN A 449 -22.59 -16.90 2.00
CA ASN A 449 -22.46 -15.49 1.68
C ASN A 449 -23.40 -14.65 2.57
N PRO A 450 -22.88 -14.02 3.64
CA PRO A 450 -23.70 -13.20 4.52
C PRO A 450 -24.29 -11.96 3.83
N ASP A 451 -23.66 -11.48 2.74
CA ASP A 451 -24.08 -10.25 2.06
C ASP A 451 -25.25 -10.46 1.08
N ARG A 452 -25.54 -11.70 0.68
CA ARG A 452 -26.73 -11.97 -0.17
C ARG A 452 -28.05 -11.95 0.59
N SER A 453 -28.03 -12.06 1.91
CA SER A 453 -29.25 -11.97 2.73
C SER A 453 -29.74 -10.53 2.99
N GLY A 454 -28.87 -9.52 2.74
CA GLY A 454 -29.19 -8.09 2.91
C GLY A 454 -29.58 -7.34 1.64
N ALA A 455 -29.33 -7.89 0.45
CA ALA A 455 -29.58 -7.22 -0.84
C ALA A 455 -31.00 -7.45 -1.42
N LEU A 456 -31.87 -8.14 -0.68
CA LEU A 456 -33.28 -8.39 -1.03
C LEU A 456 -34.24 -7.86 0.05
N ARG A 457 -33.96 -6.66 0.60
CA ARG A 457 -34.97 -5.90 1.34
C ARG A 457 -34.92 -4.42 0.98
#